data_0a6e4ae5961f4448ceb3bc082d4e5231
#
_entry.id   0a6e4ae5961f4448ceb3bc082d4e5231
#
_cell.length_a   1.000
_cell.length_b   1.000
_cell.length_c   1.000
_cell.angle_alpha   90.00
_cell.angle_beta   90.00
_cell.angle_gamma   90.00
#
_symmetry.space_group_name_H-M   'P 1'
#
loop_
_entity.id
_entity.type
_entity.pdbx_description
1 polymer ?
#
loop_
_entity_poly.entity_id
_entity_poly.type
_entity_poly.pdbx_seq_one_letter_code
_entity_poly.pdbx_strand_id
1 'polypeptide(L)'
;MTREKRKLYLEKRRLHKQKRREKKQLYAAKKRLRPKKLTPARIILICLSLFAALVILAASAVNAVVICTTAGDIRDVSAEEGYTIAVVFGAKVHEGGTLSAMLEDRMDTAISLYQSGKVEKILVSGDGRGEWSETKHMKDYAIAAGVAEEDILEDGEGYSTMETVTRTRELFGIEKCVFVTQKYHLYRAMYTAESFGMDVVGVNSDPRKYAGQLYREVREILARVKDFAICTFN
;
A
#
# COMPACT_ATOMS: atom_id res chain seq x y z
N MET A 1 -72.67 -59.54 -4.18
CA MET A 1 -71.29 -59.18 -4.63
C MET A 1 -70.43 -60.37 -4.33
N THR A 2 -69.88 -61.05 -5.37
CA THR A 2 -69.10 -62.29 -5.23
C THR A 2 -67.77 -62.00 -4.46
N ARG A 3 -67.23 -62.94 -3.76
CA ARG A 3 -66.01 -62.85 -2.93
C ARG A 3 -64.81 -62.30 -3.75
N GLU A 4 -64.72 -62.64 -5.04
CA GLU A 4 -63.70 -62.13 -5.97
C GLU A 4 -63.85 -60.62 -6.28
N LYS A 5 -65.07 -60.15 -6.55
CA LYS A 5 -65.33 -58.76 -6.82
C LYS A 5 -64.94 -57.86 -5.62
N ARG A 6 -65.12 -58.36 -4.41
CA ARG A 6 -64.74 -57.68 -3.18
C ARG A 6 -63.23 -57.66 -3.01
N LYS A 7 -62.48 -58.73 -3.34
CA LYS A 7 -61.00 -58.72 -3.31
C LYS A 7 -60.45 -57.73 -4.33
N LEU A 8 -60.90 -57.75 -5.56
CA LEU A 8 -60.47 -56.82 -6.61
C LEU A 8 -60.75 -55.37 -6.26
N TYR A 9 -61.88 -55.05 -5.64
CA TYR A 9 -62.24 -53.75 -5.17
C TYR A 9 -61.28 -53.23 -4.05
N LEU A 10 -60.95 -54.11 -3.11
CA LEU A 10 -60.04 -53.78 -2.01
C LEU A 10 -58.62 -53.56 -2.51
N GLU A 11 -58.18 -54.37 -3.47
CA GLU A 11 -56.86 -54.21 -4.10
C GLU A 11 -56.75 -52.90 -4.90
N LYS A 12 -57.71 -52.54 -5.72
CA LYS A 12 -57.77 -51.26 -6.42
C LYS A 12 -57.75 -50.10 -5.43
N ARG A 13 -58.45 -50.21 -4.30
CA ARG A 13 -58.47 -49.17 -3.25
C ARG A 13 -57.13 -49.04 -2.54
N ARG A 14 -56.40 -50.16 -2.33
CA ARG A 14 -55.04 -50.15 -1.77
C ARG A 14 -54.06 -49.50 -2.75
N LEU A 15 -54.09 -49.88 -4.01
CA LEU A 15 -53.25 -49.32 -5.07
C LEU A 15 -53.47 -47.82 -5.22
N HIS A 16 -54.73 -47.37 -5.18
CA HIS A 16 -55.06 -45.97 -5.24
C HIS A 16 -54.52 -45.16 -4.02
N LYS A 17 -54.61 -45.75 -2.83
CA LYS A 17 -54.02 -45.15 -1.60
C LYS A 17 -52.50 -45.08 -1.68
N GLN A 18 -51.86 -46.14 -2.22
CA GLN A 18 -50.40 -46.16 -2.40
C GLN A 18 -49.94 -45.10 -3.38
N LYS A 19 -50.54 -44.99 -4.57
CA LYS A 19 -50.25 -43.96 -5.57
C LYS A 19 -50.43 -42.52 -5.00
N ARG A 20 -51.44 -42.31 -4.16
CA ARG A 20 -51.63 -41.04 -3.50
C ARG A 20 -50.53 -40.72 -2.48
N ARG A 21 -50.02 -41.73 -1.74
CA ARG A 21 -48.89 -41.56 -0.79
C ARG A 21 -47.60 -41.24 -1.53
N GLU A 22 -47.29 -42.00 -2.60
CA GLU A 22 -46.11 -41.78 -3.44
C GLU A 22 -46.12 -40.37 -4.07
N LYS A 23 -47.27 -39.92 -4.60
CA LYS A 23 -47.42 -38.58 -5.15
C LYS A 23 -47.22 -37.49 -4.11
N LYS A 24 -47.68 -37.69 -2.87
CA LYS A 24 -47.44 -36.77 -1.77
C LYS A 24 -45.99 -36.74 -1.37
N GLN A 25 -45.31 -37.89 -1.28
CA GLN A 25 -43.89 -37.99 -0.98
C GLN A 25 -43.03 -37.30 -2.04
N LEU A 26 -43.32 -37.54 -3.33
CA LEU A 26 -42.63 -36.90 -4.46
C LEU A 26 -42.80 -35.38 -4.42
N TYR A 27 -44.01 -34.89 -4.13
CA TYR A 27 -44.28 -33.48 -4.00
C TYR A 27 -43.52 -32.85 -2.80
N ALA A 28 -43.48 -33.55 -1.68
CA ALA A 28 -42.74 -33.11 -0.51
C ALA A 28 -41.21 -33.06 -0.76
N ALA A 29 -40.70 -34.08 -1.48
CA ALA A 29 -39.30 -34.13 -1.89
C ALA A 29 -38.96 -32.96 -2.85
N LYS A 30 -39.79 -32.74 -3.89
CA LYS A 30 -39.62 -31.63 -4.83
C LYS A 30 -39.70 -30.27 -4.11
N LYS A 31 -40.55 -30.12 -3.08
CA LYS A 31 -40.66 -28.89 -2.28
C LYS A 31 -39.38 -28.64 -1.44
N ARG A 32 -38.76 -29.73 -0.91
CA ARG A 32 -37.49 -29.64 -0.17
C ARG A 32 -36.32 -29.26 -1.07
N LEU A 33 -36.33 -29.69 -2.34
CA LEU A 33 -35.28 -29.40 -3.31
C LEU A 33 -35.43 -28.02 -4.00
N ARG A 34 -36.53 -27.31 -3.78
CA ARG A 34 -36.69 -25.96 -4.34
C ARG A 34 -35.65 -25.04 -3.68
N PRO A 35 -34.79 -24.36 -4.45
CA PRO A 35 -33.86 -23.38 -3.90
C PRO A 35 -34.65 -22.28 -3.18
N LYS A 36 -34.25 -21.98 -1.96
CA LYS A 36 -34.86 -20.87 -1.21
C LYS A 36 -34.59 -19.59 -1.98
N LYS A 37 -35.63 -18.87 -2.38
CA LYS A 37 -35.50 -17.53 -2.99
C LYS A 37 -34.72 -16.64 -2.03
N LEU A 38 -33.67 -16.01 -2.53
CA LEU A 38 -32.91 -15.02 -1.77
C LEU A 38 -33.83 -13.85 -1.42
N THR A 39 -33.82 -13.45 -0.17
CA THR A 39 -34.54 -12.22 0.24
C THR A 39 -33.82 -11.01 -0.35
N PRO A 40 -34.53 -9.89 -0.65
CA PRO A 40 -33.90 -8.67 -1.15
C PRO A 40 -32.69 -8.22 -0.27
N ALA A 41 -32.82 -8.31 1.04
CA ALA A 41 -31.75 -8.00 1.98
C ALA A 41 -30.48 -8.87 1.77
N ARG A 42 -30.66 -10.19 1.49
CA ARG A 42 -29.53 -11.08 1.18
C ARG A 42 -28.88 -10.75 -0.16
N ILE A 43 -29.66 -10.37 -1.16
CA ILE A 43 -29.13 -9.95 -2.46
C ILE A 43 -28.29 -8.67 -2.28
N ILE A 44 -28.79 -7.68 -1.56
CA ILE A 44 -28.07 -6.43 -1.25
C ILE A 44 -26.77 -6.76 -0.52
N LEU A 45 -26.79 -7.61 0.51
CA LEU A 45 -25.60 -8.00 1.26
C LEU A 45 -24.56 -8.69 0.35
N ILE A 46 -24.98 -9.58 -0.54
CA ILE A 46 -24.10 -10.25 -1.51
C ILE A 46 -23.50 -9.20 -2.47
N CYS A 47 -24.30 -8.28 -3.00
CA CYS A 47 -23.79 -7.22 -3.89
C CYS A 47 -22.77 -6.33 -3.18
N LEU A 48 -23.03 -5.93 -1.94
CA LEU A 48 -22.10 -5.12 -1.14
C LEU A 48 -20.81 -5.89 -0.84
N SER A 49 -20.90 -7.18 -0.52
CA SER A 49 -19.70 -8.00 -0.26
C SER A 49 -18.87 -8.22 -1.54
N LEU A 50 -19.51 -8.44 -2.69
CA LEU A 50 -18.82 -8.55 -3.98
C LEU A 50 -18.16 -7.22 -4.39
N PHE A 51 -18.84 -6.10 -4.17
CA PHE A 51 -18.27 -4.77 -4.41
C PHE A 51 -17.06 -4.50 -3.51
N ALA A 52 -17.16 -4.79 -2.21
CA ALA A 52 -16.04 -4.66 -1.29
C ALA A 52 -14.85 -5.56 -1.68
N ALA A 53 -15.12 -6.80 -2.07
CA ALA A 53 -14.10 -7.72 -2.56
C ALA A 53 -13.41 -7.20 -3.83
N LEU A 54 -14.16 -6.60 -4.76
CA LEU A 54 -13.61 -5.99 -5.97
C LEU A 54 -12.69 -4.80 -5.65
N VAL A 55 -13.12 -3.92 -4.73
CA VAL A 55 -12.31 -2.78 -4.27
C VAL A 55 -11.00 -3.25 -3.62
N ILE A 56 -11.06 -4.26 -2.75
CA ILE A 56 -9.88 -4.84 -2.11
C ILE A 56 -8.95 -5.46 -3.16
N LEU A 57 -9.49 -6.19 -4.13
CA LEU A 57 -8.72 -6.80 -5.21
C LEU A 57 -8.01 -5.75 -6.06
N ALA A 58 -8.72 -4.67 -6.45
CA ALA A 58 -8.15 -3.57 -7.21
C ALA A 58 -7.03 -2.86 -6.43
N ALA A 59 -7.25 -2.54 -5.15
CA ALA A 59 -6.22 -1.94 -4.30
C ALA A 59 -5.00 -2.87 -4.13
N SER A 60 -5.21 -4.18 -4.00
CA SER A 60 -4.12 -5.15 -3.91
C SER A 60 -3.33 -5.24 -5.21
N ALA A 61 -4.00 -5.20 -6.37
CA ALA A 61 -3.34 -5.20 -7.68
C ALA A 61 -2.47 -3.95 -7.87
N VAL A 62 -2.98 -2.75 -7.54
CA VAL A 62 -2.21 -1.51 -7.57
C VAL A 62 -0.97 -1.60 -6.66
N ASN A 63 -1.14 -2.07 -5.42
CA ASN A 63 -0.01 -2.24 -4.51
C ASN A 63 1.03 -3.24 -5.05
N ALA A 64 0.58 -4.34 -5.66
CA ALA A 64 1.49 -5.30 -6.30
C ALA A 64 2.27 -4.66 -7.44
N VAL A 65 1.63 -3.87 -8.30
CA VAL A 65 2.31 -3.14 -9.40
C VAL A 65 3.38 -2.21 -8.82
N VAL A 66 3.02 -1.31 -7.90
CA VAL A 66 3.96 -0.34 -7.29
C VAL A 66 5.15 -1.04 -6.63
N ILE A 67 4.92 -2.14 -5.91
CA ILE A 67 5.99 -2.89 -5.26
C ILE A 67 6.86 -3.64 -6.27
N CYS A 68 6.27 -4.33 -7.25
CA CYS A 68 7.02 -5.14 -8.21
C CYS A 68 7.86 -4.30 -9.17
N THR A 69 7.41 -3.11 -9.53
CA THR A 69 8.18 -2.20 -10.41
C THR A 69 9.42 -1.64 -9.71
N THR A 70 9.35 -1.36 -8.41
CA THR A 70 10.41 -0.63 -7.70
C THR A 70 11.27 -1.53 -6.78
N ALA A 71 10.84 -2.75 -6.49
CA ALA A 71 11.52 -3.60 -5.50
C ALA A 71 12.96 -3.97 -5.90
N GLY A 72 13.26 -4.06 -7.19
CA GLY A 72 14.59 -4.40 -7.73
C GLY A 72 15.61 -3.28 -7.51
N ASP A 73 15.16 -2.04 -7.42
CA ASP A 73 15.99 -0.85 -7.27
C ASP A 73 16.12 -0.37 -5.81
N ILE A 74 15.57 -1.13 -4.86
CA ILE A 74 15.86 -0.96 -3.43
C ILE A 74 17.10 -1.76 -3.08
N ARG A 75 18.25 -1.11 -3.11
CA ARG A 75 19.58 -1.74 -2.97
C ARG A 75 20.60 -0.75 -2.49
N ASP A 76 21.79 -1.23 -2.16
CA ASP A 76 22.95 -0.36 -1.96
C ASP A 76 23.43 0.21 -3.31
N VAL A 77 24.11 1.34 -3.26
CA VAL A 77 24.66 2.02 -4.44
C VAL A 77 26.19 2.11 -4.34
N SER A 78 26.85 2.16 -5.51
CA SER A 78 28.27 2.49 -5.59
C SER A 78 28.48 3.89 -6.16
N ALA A 79 29.62 4.52 -5.88
CA ALA A 79 29.99 5.83 -6.41
C ALA A 79 30.05 5.84 -7.95
N GLU A 80 30.40 4.71 -8.56
CA GLU A 80 30.58 4.56 -10.02
C GLU A 80 29.24 4.60 -10.78
N GLU A 81 28.10 4.41 -10.10
CA GLU A 81 26.78 4.45 -10.72
C GLU A 81 26.30 5.89 -11.04
N GLY A 82 26.99 6.91 -10.52
CA GLY A 82 26.72 8.32 -10.81
C GLY A 82 25.47 8.89 -10.14
N TYR A 83 25.03 8.30 -9.02
CA TYR A 83 24.01 8.88 -8.14
C TYR A 83 24.71 9.84 -7.17
N THR A 84 24.79 11.12 -7.52
CA THR A 84 25.56 12.10 -6.75
C THR A 84 24.81 12.72 -5.58
N ILE A 85 23.50 12.53 -5.48
CA ILE A 85 22.65 13.19 -4.47
C ILE A 85 21.80 12.15 -3.74
N ALA A 86 21.81 12.20 -2.40
CA ALA A 86 20.88 11.48 -1.55
C ALA A 86 19.72 12.42 -1.15
N VAL A 87 18.49 12.05 -1.47
CA VAL A 87 17.26 12.76 -1.06
C VAL A 87 16.69 12.07 0.17
N VAL A 88 16.66 12.80 1.29
CA VAL A 88 16.15 12.31 2.57
C VAL A 88 14.77 12.86 2.82
N PHE A 89 13.78 11.97 2.94
CA PHE A 89 12.41 12.37 3.25
C PHE A 89 12.27 12.72 4.73
N GLY A 90 11.58 13.81 5.02
CA GLY A 90 11.24 14.23 6.37
C GLY A 90 10.37 13.23 7.12
N ALA A 91 10.41 13.31 8.43
CA ALA A 91 9.55 12.60 9.36
C ALA A 91 9.37 13.51 10.59
N LYS A 92 8.99 12.96 11.73
CA LYS A 92 8.72 13.76 12.92
C LYS A 92 10.00 14.27 13.60
N VAL A 93 10.03 15.55 13.96
CA VAL A 93 10.90 16.16 14.96
C VAL A 93 10.11 16.29 16.27
N HIS A 94 10.72 15.97 17.40
CA HIS A 94 10.11 16.12 18.73
C HIS A 94 10.29 17.54 19.25
N GLU A 95 9.47 17.93 20.22
CA GLU A 95 9.69 19.15 21.01
C GLU A 95 11.11 19.14 21.58
N GLY A 96 11.83 20.25 21.43
CA GLY A 96 13.25 20.33 21.78
C GLY A 96 14.22 20.04 20.63
N GLY A 97 13.72 19.83 19.39
CA GLY A 97 14.55 19.70 18.19
C GLY A 97 15.20 18.31 17.98
N THR A 98 14.84 17.33 18.80
CA THR A 98 15.38 15.98 18.63
C THR A 98 14.67 15.24 17.49
N LEU A 99 15.43 14.65 16.58
CA LEU A 99 14.88 13.82 15.51
C LEU A 99 14.16 12.60 16.10
N SER A 100 13.04 12.19 15.50
CA SER A 100 12.46 10.88 15.83
C SER A 100 13.44 9.78 15.40
N ALA A 101 13.43 8.63 16.08
CA ALA A 101 14.29 7.52 15.76
C ALA A 101 14.24 7.10 14.27
N MET A 102 13.09 7.29 13.62
CA MET A 102 12.91 7.02 12.19
C MET A 102 13.61 8.07 11.31
N LEU A 103 13.57 9.33 11.69
CA LEU A 103 14.25 10.42 10.97
C LEU A 103 15.75 10.36 11.19
N GLU A 104 16.19 10.07 12.41
CA GLU A 104 17.58 9.84 12.77
C GLU A 104 18.18 8.73 11.88
N ASP A 105 17.53 7.56 11.78
CA ASP A 105 18.02 6.44 10.95
C ASP A 105 18.07 6.80 9.44
N ARG A 106 17.20 7.66 8.95
CA ARG A 106 17.30 8.20 7.58
C ARG A 106 18.53 9.07 7.42
N MET A 107 18.75 9.98 8.35
CA MET A 107 19.91 10.86 8.31
C MET A 107 21.21 10.08 8.43
N ASP A 108 21.31 9.15 9.36
CA ASP A 108 22.49 8.29 9.53
C ASP A 108 22.82 7.52 8.26
N THR A 109 21.78 6.99 7.58
CA THR A 109 21.95 6.30 6.29
C THR A 109 22.48 7.24 5.21
N ALA A 110 21.93 8.44 5.07
CA ALA A 110 22.37 9.40 4.07
C ALA A 110 23.80 9.93 4.36
N ILE A 111 24.10 10.20 5.63
CA ILE A 111 25.42 10.62 6.08
C ILE A 111 26.46 9.53 5.80
N SER A 112 26.11 8.27 6.02
CA SER A 112 26.99 7.13 5.69
C SER A 112 27.26 7.04 4.17
N LEU A 113 26.26 7.30 3.33
CA LEU A 113 26.45 7.35 1.87
C LEU A 113 27.40 8.50 1.47
N TYR A 114 27.23 9.67 2.08
CA TYR A 114 28.09 10.84 1.85
C TYR A 114 29.54 10.57 2.33
N GLN A 115 29.73 10.13 3.56
CA GLN A 115 31.06 9.86 4.14
C GLN A 115 31.81 8.75 3.43
N SER A 116 31.10 7.77 2.84
CA SER A 116 31.70 6.72 2.02
C SER A 116 31.96 7.13 0.56
N GLY A 117 31.65 8.38 0.20
CA GLY A 117 31.85 8.89 -1.17
C GLY A 117 30.88 8.30 -2.20
N LYS A 118 29.80 7.69 -1.76
CA LYS A 118 28.76 7.13 -2.67
C LYS A 118 27.84 8.22 -3.22
N VAL A 119 27.67 9.30 -2.49
CA VAL A 119 27.00 10.53 -2.91
C VAL A 119 27.85 11.75 -2.54
N GLU A 120 27.67 12.84 -3.25
CA GLU A 120 28.41 14.09 -3.05
C GLU A 120 27.60 15.10 -2.24
N LYS A 121 26.26 15.01 -2.28
CA LYS A 121 25.37 15.94 -1.59
C LYS A 121 24.19 15.21 -0.96
N ILE A 122 23.57 15.92 0.02
CA ILE A 122 22.35 15.48 0.68
C ILE A 122 21.28 16.55 0.47
N LEU A 123 20.12 16.19 -0.10
CA LEU A 123 18.92 17.02 -0.10
C LEU A 123 17.99 16.57 1.03
N VAL A 124 17.76 17.42 2.01
CA VAL A 124 16.78 17.20 3.07
C VAL A 124 15.45 17.84 2.66
N SER A 125 14.38 17.05 2.57
CA SER A 125 13.05 17.51 2.15
C SER A 125 11.99 17.13 3.17
N GLY A 126 11.22 18.12 3.64
CA GLY A 126 10.20 17.94 4.65
C GLY A 126 9.50 19.25 5.01
N ASP A 127 8.83 19.30 6.17
CA ASP A 127 8.18 20.52 6.66
C ASP A 127 9.22 21.49 7.26
N GLY A 128 9.45 22.59 6.57
CA GLY A 128 10.37 23.66 6.98
C GLY A 128 9.76 24.67 7.93
N ARG A 129 8.50 24.53 8.37
CA ARG A 129 7.78 25.55 9.14
C ARG A 129 8.01 25.44 10.65
N GLY A 130 8.04 26.61 11.27
CA GLY A 130 8.01 26.76 12.73
C GLY A 130 9.29 26.36 13.45
N GLU A 131 9.19 26.31 14.76
CA GLU A 131 10.31 26.00 15.66
C GLU A 131 10.84 24.57 15.50
N TRP A 132 9.94 23.63 15.17
CA TRP A 132 10.27 22.21 14.98
C TRP A 132 10.38 21.83 13.50
N SER A 133 10.89 22.75 12.66
CA SER A 133 11.17 22.51 11.25
C SER A 133 11.96 21.21 11.06
N GLU A 134 11.43 20.29 10.24
CA GLU A 134 12.10 19.03 9.96
C GLU A 134 13.42 19.29 9.23
N THR A 135 13.37 20.08 8.17
CA THR A 135 14.53 20.33 7.30
C THR A 135 15.67 21.03 8.04
N LYS A 136 15.35 22.04 8.87
CA LYS A 136 16.36 22.72 9.68
C LYS A 136 17.06 21.75 10.61
N HIS A 137 16.31 20.93 11.36
CA HIS A 137 16.91 19.98 12.31
C HIS A 137 17.65 18.84 11.61
N MET A 138 17.20 18.41 10.41
CA MET A 138 17.94 17.46 9.58
C MET A 138 19.26 18.05 9.11
N LYS A 139 19.28 19.31 8.66
CA LYS A 139 20.49 20.03 8.25
C LYS A 139 21.46 20.16 9.43
N ASP A 140 20.98 20.65 10.57
CA ASP A 140 21.78 20.79 11.78
C ASP A 140 22.41 19.46 12.22
N TYR A 141 21.66 18.36 12.13
CA TYR A 141 22.11 17.00 12.42
C TYR A 141 23.23 16.54 11.46
N ALA A 142 23.09 16.78 10.16
CA ALA A 142 24.07 16.42 9.16
C ALA A 142 25.38 17.21 9.36
N ILE A 143 25.29 18.52 9.63
CA ILE A 143 26.49 19.37 9.93
C ILE A 143 27.20 18.86 11.18
N ALA A 144 26.46 18.56 12.25
CA ALA A 144 27.04 18.01 13.47
C ALA A 144 27.74 16.65 13.27
N ALA A 145 27.32 15.88 12.27
CA ALA A 145 27.94 14.62 11.86
C ALA A 145 29.09 14.79 10.85
N GLY A 146 29.47 16.04 10.50
CA GLY A 146 30.62 16.34 9.65
C GLY A 146 30.35 16.43 8.15
N VAL A 147 29.06 16.56 7.74
CA VAL A 147 28.72 16.90 6.35
C VAL A 147 28.99 18.40 6.15
N ALA A 148 29.64 18.75 5.05
CA ALA A 148 29.89 20.17 4.72
C ALA A 148 28.56 20.89 4.44
N GLU A 149 28.40 22.12 4.97
CA GLU A 149 27.14 22.85 4.83
C GLU A 149 26.78 23.14 3.38
N GLU A 150 27.76 23.40 2.53
CA GLU A 150 27.61 23.62 1.09
C GLU A 150 27.14 22.37 0.31
N ASP A 151 27.26 21.18 0.90
CA ASP A 151 26.80 19.92 0.32
C ASP A 151 25.40 19.53 0.80
N ILE A 152 24.77 20.36 1.65
CA ILE A 152 23.42 20.13 2.12
C ILE A 152 22.45 21.06 1.41
N LEU A 153 21.56 20.49 0.60
CA LEU A 153 20.42 21.19 -0.01
C LEU A 153 19.21 21.06 0.91
N GLU A 154 18.41 22.12 0.99
CA GLU A 154 17.24 22.16 1.88
C GLU A 154 15.96 22.46 1.10
N ASP A 155 14.95 21.60 1.22
CA ASP A 155 13.59 21.78 0.69
C ASP A 155 12.59 21.79 1.85
N GLY A 156 12.26 22.97 2.35
CA GLY A 156 11.33 23.19 3.46
C GLY A 156 9.84 23.12 3.08
N GLU A 157 9.51 22.75 1.85
CA GLU A 157 8.12 22.65 1.36
C GLU A 157 7.77 21.25 0.84
N GLY A 158 8.53 20.24 1.21
CA GLY A 158 8.28 18.85 0.92
C GLY A 158 7.22 18.22 1.83
N TYR A 159 6.00 18.79 1.88
CA TYR A 159 4.93 18.35 2.79
C TYR A 159 4.32 16.99 2.44
N SER A 160 4.59 16.50 1.25
CA SER A 160 4.15 15.17 0.79
C SER A 160 5.20 14.55 -0.11
N THR A 161 5.10 13.22 -0.30
CA THR A 161 6.00 12.50 -1.22
C THR A 161 5.94 13.07 -2.64
N MET A 162 4.75 13.42 -3.12
CA MET A 162 4.55 14.02 -4.43
C MET A 162 5.30 15.36 -4.53
N GLU A 163 5.15 16.23 -3.54
CA GLU A 163 5.84 17.52 -3.50
C GLU A 163 7.35 17.34 -3.42
N THR A 164 7.86 16.49 -2.54
CA THR A 164 9.31 16.18 -2.48
C THR A 164 9.82 15.74 -3.85
N VAL A 165 9.14 14.82 -4.53
CA VAL A 165 9.57 14.30 -5.84
C VAL A 165 9.53 15.40 -6.91
N THR A 166 8.41 16.10 -7.04
CA THR A 166 8.28 17.16 -8.06
C THR A 166 9.26 18.30 -7.84
N ARG A 167 9.46 18.72 -6.59
CA ARG A 167 10.41 19.78 -6.24
C ARG A 167 11.86 19.35 -6.42
N THR A 168 12.19 18.08 -6.09
CA THR A 168 13.52 17.51 -6.38
C THR A 168 13.85 17.65 -7.87
N ARG A 169 12.91 17.32 -8.75
CA ARG A 169 13.10 17.42 -10.18
C ARG A 169 13.02 18.85 -10.70
N GLU A 170 11.94 19.58 -10.40
CA GLU A 170 11.63 20.86 -11.06
C GLU A 170 12.36 22.03 -10.43
N LEU A 171 12.53 22.05 -9.09
CA LEU A 171 13.18 23.15 -8.40
C LEU A 171 14.70 22.96 -8.29
N PHE A 172 15.14 21.73 -7.99
CA PHE A 172 16.57 21.44 -7.81
C PHE A 172 17.23 20.88 -9.10
N GLY A 173 16.46 20.57 -10.14
CA GLY A 173 16.98 20.02 -11.41
C GLY A 173 17.60 18.64 -11.27
N ILE A 174 17.20 17.88 -10.24
CA ILE A 174 17.76 16.56 -9.94
C ILE A 174 16.91 15.50 -10.62
N GLU A 175 17.46 14.87 -11.65
CA GLU A 175 16.81 13.78 -12.39
C GLU A 175 17.32 12.38 -11.98
N LYS A 176 18.51 12.32 -11.37
CA LYS A 176 19.14 11.07 -10.95
C LYS A 176 19.60 11.17 -9.47
N CYS A 177 19.04 10.34 -8.59
CA CYS A 177 19.33 10.45 -7.16
C CYS A 177 19.06 9.15 -6.39
N VAL A 178 19.53 9.11 -5.15
CA VAL A 178 19.27 8.05 -4.17
C VAL A 178 18.16 8.52 -3.22
N PHE A 179 17.09 7.78 -3.10
CA PHE A 179 16.07 8.04 -2.08
C PHE A 179 16.40 7.28 -0.79
N VAL A 180 16.40 8.01 0.32
CA VAL A 180 16.69 7.47 1.66
C VAL A 180 15.46 7.62 2.55
N THR A 181 14.82 6.50 2.83
CA THR A 181 13.67 6.39 3.74
C THR A 181 13.43 4.92 4.11
N GLN A 182 12.40 4.64 4.92
CA GLN A 182 12.03 3.27 5.26
C GLN A 182 11.48 2.48 4.07
N LYS A 183 11.74 1.17 4.04
CA LYS A 183 11.42 0.29 2.92
C LYS A 183 9.96 0.38 2.47
N TYR A 184 9.01 0.41 3.42
CA TYR A 184 7.59 0.50 3.09
C TYR A 184 7.21 1.78 2.33
N HIS A 185 7.97 2.87 2.55
CA HIS A 185 7.79 4.16 1.89
C HIS A 185 8.56 4.25 0.56
N LEU A 186 9.73 3.60 0.44
CA LEU A 186 10.53 3.60 -0.79
C LEU A 186 9.72 3.17 -2.01
N TYR A 187 8.94 2.10 -1.91
CA TYR A 187 8.12 1.64 -3.03
C TYR A 187 7.27 2.75 -3.66
N ARG A 188 6.61 3.56 -2.82
CA ARG A 188 5.77 4.65 -3.28
C ARG A 188 6.57 5.83 -3.80
N ALA A 189 7.60 6.24 -3.07
CA ALA A 189 8.44 7.37 -3.44
C ALA A 189 9.14 7.13 -4.80
N MET A 190 9.70 5.96 -5.01
CA MET A 190 10.36 5.58 -6.25
C MET A 190 9.36 5.49 -7.40
N TYR A 191 8.21 4.81 -7.23
CA TYR A 191 7.16 4.75 -8.24
C TYR A 191 6.71 6.15 -8.69
N THR A 192 6.54 7.07 -7.72
CA THR A 192 6.22 8.46 -8.02
C THR A 192 7.33 9.12 -8.85
N ALA A 193 8.60 8.98 -8.46
CA ALA A 193 9.73 9.56 -9.17
C ALA A 193 9.90 9.02 -10.59
N GLU A 194 9.79 7.72 -10.76
CA GLU A 194 9.85 7.05 -12.08
C GLU A 194 8.72 7.52 -13.01
N SER A 195 7.51 7.73 -12.47
CA SER A 195 6.39 8.26 -13.24
C SER A 195 6.62 9.70 -13.76
N PHE A 196 7.50 10.45 -13.11
CA PHE A 196 7.99 11.76 -13.57
C PHE A 196 9.28 11.66 -14.39
N GLY A 197 9.74 10.46 -14.75
CA GLY A 197 10.92 10.24 -15.61
C GLY A 197 12.26 10.41 -14.88
N MET A 198 12.29 10.31 -13.56
CA MET A 198 13.53 10.33 -12.79
C MET A 198 14.17 8.94 -12.74
N ASP A 199 15.48 8.88 -12.73
CA ASP A 199 16.30 7.68 -12.47
C ASP A 199 16.62 7.63 -10.98
N VAL A 200 15.97 6.73 -10.24
CA VAL A 200 16.08 6.68 -8.78
C VAL A 200 16.37 5.27 -8.27
N VAL A 201 17.20 5.18 -7.24
CA VAL A 201 17.38 3.96 -6.44
C VAL A 201 17.01 4.27 -5.00
N GLY A 202 16.53 3.26 -4.29
CA GLY A 202 16.15 3.36 -2.89
C GLY A 202 17.19 2.72 -1.97
N VAL A 203 17.65 3.45 -0.97
CA VAL A 203 18.45 2.88 0.12
C VAL A 203 17.59 2.83 1.38
N ASN A 204 17.40 1.61 1.87
CA ASN A 204 16.54 1.35 3.02
C ASN A 204 17.20 1.79 4.34
N SER A 205 16.48 2.59 5.13
CA SER A 205 16.89 3.09 6.44
C SER A 205 16.13 2.43 7.60
N ASP A 206 15.94 1.10 7.57
CA ASP A 206 15.27 0.33 8.62
C ASP A 206 16.24 -0.54 9.41
N PRO A 207 17.16 0.02 10.25
CA PRO A 207 18.05 -0.80 11.07
C PRO A 207 17.32 -1.44 12.27
N ARG A 208 16.15 -0.91 12.62
CA ARG A 208 15.35 -1.31 13.78
C ARG A 208 13.85 -1.33 13.50
N LYS A 209 13.06 -1.90 14.41
CA LYS A 209 11.59 -1.84 14.37
C LYS A 209 11.09 -0.60 15.10
N TYR A 210 10.09 0.08 14.53
CA TYR A 210 9.51 1.30 15.11
C TYR A 210 8.12 1.04 15.70
N ALA A 211 7.79 1.73 16.80
CA ALA A 211 6.44 1.70 17.35
C ALA A 211 5.42 2.18 16.29
N GLY A 212 4.27 1.51 16.17
CA GLY A 212 3.22 1.86 15.22
C GLY A 212 3.52 1.52 13.75
N GLN A 213 4.47 0.63 13.46
CA GLN A 213 4.83 0.24 12.09
C GLN A 213 3.65 -0.32 11.31
N LEU A 214 2.83 -1.20 11.92
CA LEU A 214 1.63 -1.76 11.26
C LEU A 214 0.67 -0.67 10.78
N TYR A 215 0.45 0.37 11.59
CA TYR A 215 -0.40 1.50 11.18
C TYR A 215 0.16 2.22 9.94
N ARG A 216 1.49 2.44 9.91
CA ARG A 216 2.16 3.07 8.75
C ARG A 216 2.07 2.21 7.51
N GLU A 217 2.29 0.89 7.62
CA GLU A 217 2.18 -0.03 6.49
C GLU A 217 0.76 -0.06 5.91
N VAL A 218 -0.28 -0.08 6.76
CA VAL A 218 -1.68 0.02 6.32
C VAL A 218 -1.97 1.37 5.66
N ARG A 219 -1.47 2.47 6.22
CA ARG A 219 -1.58 3.81 5.61
C ARG A 219 -0.92 3.85 4.22
N GLU A 220 0.24 3.23 4.07
CA GLU A 220 0.96 3.18 2.80
C GLU A 220 0.22 2.38 1.72
N ILE A 221 -0.56 1.34 2.07
CA ILE A 221 -1.42 0.65 1.11
C ILE A 221 -2.38 1.64 0.42
N LEU A 222 -3.01 2.51 1.20
CA LEU A 222 -3.94 3.53 0.68
C LEU A 222 -3.19 4.66 -0.04
N ALA A 223 -2.04 5.07 0.48
CA ALA A 223 -1.21 6.12 -0.12
C ALA A 223 -0.68 5.70 -1.50
N ARG A 224 -0.27 4.43 -1.68
CA ARG A 224 0.13 3.89 -2.98
C ARG A 224 -1.00 3.93 -3.99
N VAL A 225 -2.23 3.56 -3.58
CA VAL A 225 -3.40 3.64 -4.48
C VAL A 225 -3.68 5.08 -4.90
N LYS A 226 -3.59 6.04 -3.98
CA LYS A 226 -3.77 7.47 -4.26
C LYS A 226 -2.71 7.95 -5.25
N ASP A 227 -1.42 7.73 -4.95
CA ASP A 227 -0.33 8.26 -5.77
C ASP A 227 -0.26 7.56 -7.14
N PHE A 228 -0.57 6.24 -7.21
CA PHE A 228 -0.76 5.52 -8.47
C PHE A 228 -1.83 6.20 -9.35
N ALA A 229 -2.97 6.54 -8.78
CA ALA A 229 -4.03 7.20 -9.53
C ALA A 229 -3.58 8.58 -10.04
N ILE A 230 -2.90 9.37 -9.21
CA ILE A 230 -2.36 10.68 -9.62
C ILE A 230 -1.35 10.51 -10.76
N CYS A 231 -0.39 9.61 -10.63
CA CYS A 231 0.64 9.37 -11.64
C CYS A 231 0.09 8.81 -12.98
N THR A 232 -1.06 8.14 -12.95
CA THR A 232 -1.64 7.51 -14.14
C THR A 232 -2.58 8.45 -14.91
N PHE A 233 -3.26 9.38 -14.21
CA PHE A 233 -4.33 10.19 -14.79
C PHE A 233 -4.01 11.70 -14.87
N ASN A 234 -2.83 12.12 -14.46
CA ASN A 234 -2.26 13.45 -14.73
C ASN A 234 -1.22 13.37 -15.84
#